data_c1a74491cadd9aeb28f78d7416c2fbaa
#
_entry.id   c1a74491cadd9aeb28f78d7416c2fbaa
#
_cell.length_a   1.000
_cell.length_b   1.000
_cell.length_c   1.000
_cell.angle_alpha   90.00
_cell.angle_beta   90.00
_cell.angle_gamma   90.00
#
_symmetry.space_group_name_H-M   'P 1'
#
loop_
_entity.id
_entity.type
_entity.pdbx_description
1 polymer ?
#
loop_
_entity_poly.entity_id
_entity_poly.type
_entity_poly.pdbx_seq_one_letter_code
_entity_poly.pdbx_strand_id
1 'polypeptide(L)'
;MKKMYKITTPEGIHARPAALLVTAVTPFESDITLTFQEKTVNLKSIMGVMSLGVKPGSVVEISADGPDVEKLFQTITDIMVSKEIGEML
;
A
#
# COMPACT_ATOMS: atom_id res chain seq x y z
N MET A 1 8.73 2.40 10.67
CA MET A 1 7.29 2.57 10.99
C MET A 1 6.47 1.57 10.22
N LYS A 2 5.48 0.99 10.86
CA LYS A 2 4.59 -0.01 10.26
C LYS A 2 3.14 0.33 10.54
N LYS A 3 2.27 0.09 9.56
CA LYS A 3 0.83 0.20 9.75
C LYS A 3 0.13 -0.90 8.99
N MET A 4 -1.00 -1.36 9.55
CA MET A 4 -1.81 -2.40 8.94
C MET A 4 -3.02 -1.76 8.27
N TYR A 5 -3.39 -2.29 7.12
CA TYR A 5 -4.56 -1.81 6.37
C TYR A 5 -5.42 -2.99 5.96
N LYS A 6 -6.73 -2.82 6.06
CA LYS A 6 -7.68 -3.79 5.51
C LYS A 6 -8.09 -3.33 4.12
N ILE A 7 -7.98 -4.22 3.15
CA ILE A 7 -8.34 -3.92 1.77
C ILE A 7 -9.83 -4.13 1.59
N THR A 8 -10.53 -3.06 1.25
CA THR A 8 -11.98 -3.05 1.16
C THR A 8 -12.52 -2.97 -0.28
N THR A 9 -11.65 -2.62 -1.24
CA THR A 9 -12.06 -2.56 -2.64
C THR A 9 -12.58 -3.92 -3.10
N PRO A 10 -13.73 -3.96 -3.82
CA PRO A 10 -14.37 -5.24 -4.18
C PRO A 10 -13.51 -6.19 -5.00
N GLU A 11 -12.53 -5.67 -5.71
CA GLU A 11 -11.67 -6.49 -6.57
C GLU A 11 -10.29 -6.75 -5.98
N GLY A 12 -10.05 -6.31 -4.74
CA GLY A 12 -8.73 -6.41 -4.13
C GLY A 12 -7.73 -5.45 -4.77
N ILE A 13 -6.44 -5.69 -4.57
CA ILE A 13 -5.42 -4.85 -5.19
C ILE A 13 -5.06 -5.39 -6.57
N HIS A 14 -5.82 -4.94 -7.58
CA HIS A 14 -5.55 -5.19 -8.97
C HIS A 14 -4.79 -4.00 -9.58
N ALA A 15 -4.74 -3.91 -10.91
CA ALA A 15 -3.90 -2.91 -11.60
C ALA A 15 -4.20 -1.45 -11.20
N ARG A 16 -5.48 -1.08 -11.08
CA ARG A 16 -5.84 0.31 -10.79
C ARG A 16 -5.46 0.75 -9.36
N PRO A 17 -5.85 0.04 -8.30
CA PRO A 17 -5.40 0.39 -6.95
C PRO A 17 -3.87 0.33 -6.82
N ALA A 18 -3.23 -0.66 -7.43
CA ALA A 18 -1.77 -0.76 -7.39
C ALA A 18 -1.12 0.48 -8.01
N ALA A 19 -1.59 0.92 -9.16
CA ALA A 19 -1.07 2.12 -9.82
C ALA A 19 -1.28 3.37 -8.99
N LEU A 20 -2.45 3.50 -8.37
CA LEU A 20 -2.75 4.66 -7.50
C LEU A 20 -1.80 4.71 -6.30
N LEU A 21 -1.60 3.59 -5.62
CA LEU A 21 -0.70 3.53 -4.47
C LEU A 21 0.75 3.79 -4.88
N VAL A 22 1.22 3.14 -5.91
CA VAL A 22 2.60 3.29 -6.38
C VAL A 22 2.87 4.73 -6.80
N THR A 23 1.95 5.33 -7.55
CA THR A 23 2.09 6.73 -7.98
C THR A 23 2.15 7.68 -6.79
N ALA A 24 1.33 7.44 -5.78
CA ALA A 24 1.29 8.29 -4.59
C ALA A 24 2.58 8.23 -3.77
N VAL A 25 3.23 7.07 -3.70
CA VAL A 25 4.41 6.88 -2.85
C VAL A 25 5.74 7.11 -3.57
N THR A 26 5.73 7.08 -4.90
CA THR A 26 6.96 7.22 -5.69
C THR A 26 7.77 8.48 -5.39
N PRO A 27 7.16 9.67 -5.18
CA PRO A 27 7.93 10.89 -4.88
C PRO A 27 8.65 10.89 -3.54
N PHE A 28 8.28 10.01 -2.62
CA PHE A 28 8.89 9.98 -1.29
C PHE A 28 10.25 9.31 -1.31
N GLU A 29 11.15 9.80 -0.44
CA GLU A 29 12.51 9.25 -0.34
C GLU A 29 12.57 7.99 0.51
N SER A 30 11.61 7.79 1.40
CA SER A 30 11.60 6.63 2.27
C SER A 30 11.54 5.33 1.48
N ASP A 31 12.19 4.30 2.00
CA ASP A 31 12.02 2.93 1.52
C ASP A 31 10.69 2.42 2.04
N ILE A 32 9.91 1.78 1.18
CA ILE A 32 8.57 1.35 1.54
C ILE A 32 8.26 -0.03 0.97
N THR A 33 7.73 -0.89 1.82
CA THR A 33 7.36 -2.26 1.43
C THR A 33 5.92 -2.57 1.79
N LEU A 34 5.33 -3.48 1.03
CA LEU A 34 4.01 -4.04 1.29
C LEU A 34 4.16 -5.54 1.53
N THR A 35 3.63 -6.01 2.63
CA THR A 35 3.69 -7.44 2.99
C THR A 35 2.28 -8.02 3.03
N PHE A 36 2.11 -9.14 2.36
CA PHE A 36 0.86 -9.90 2.36
C PHE A 36 1.19 -11.40 2.41
N GLN A 37 0.65 -12.09 3.41
CA GLN A 37 0.87 -13.54 3.58
C GLN A 37 2.35 -13.90 3.48
N GLU A 38 3.17 -13.24 4.27
CA GLU A 38 4.62 -13.49 4.36
C GLU A 38 5.43 -13.12 3.11
N LYS A 39 4.80 -12.56 2.09
CA LYS A 39 5.51 -12.07 0.90
C LYS A 39 5.62 -10.55 0.98
N THR A 40 6.84 -10.06 0.84
CA THR A 40 7.15 -8.63 0.92
C THR A 40 7.64 -8.13 -0.43
N VAL A 41 7.05 -7.03 -0.88
CA VAL A 41 7.44 -6.39 -2.16
C VAL A 41 7.68 -4.91 -1.95
N ASN A 42 8.40 -4.30 -2.89
CA ASN A 42 8.60 -2.85 -2.92
C ASN A 42 7.29 -2.18 -3.35
N LEU A 43 6.74 -1.30 -2.50
CA LEU A 43 5.49 -0.61 -2.82
C LEU A 43 5.65 0.40 -3.97
N LYS A 44 6.87 0.70 -4.39
CA LYS A 44 7.11 1.53 -5.58
C LYS A 44 7.09 0.72 -6.88
N SER A 45 6.80 -0.57 -6.82
CA SER A 45 6.74 -1.45 -7.98
C SER A 45 5.30 -1.91 -8.23
N ILE A 46 4.70 -1.46 -9.34
CA ILE A 46 3.34 -1.89 -9.71
C ILE A 46 3.30 -3.42 -9.89
N MET A 47 4.25 -3.98 -10.60
CA MET A 47 4.29 -5.42 -10.86
C MET A 47 4.49 -6.21 -9.58
N GLY A 48 5.34 -5.72 -8.67
CA GLY A 48 5.55 -6.35 -7.37
C GLY A 48 4.26 -6.41 -6.58
N VAL A 49 3.55 -5.30 -6.50
CA VAL A 49 2.28 -5.23 -5.77
C VAL A 49 1.24 -6.17 -6.39
N MET A 50 1.11 -6.16 -7.70
CA MET A 50 0.15 -7.01 -8.40
C MET A 50 0.47 -8.50 -8.22
N SER A 51 1.74 -8.86 -8.10
CA SER A 51 2.15 -10.25 -7.94
C SER A 51 1.65 -10.89 -6.66
N LEU A 52 1.27 -10.08 -5.67
CA LEU A 52 0.79 -10.60 -4.38
C LEU A 52 -0.61 -11.18 -4.45
N GLY A 53 -1.43 -10.76 -5.40
CA GLY A 53 -2.79 -11.24 -5.51
C GLY A 53 -3.65 -10.93 -4.29
N VAL A 54 -3.54 -9.71 -3.75
CA VAL A 54 -4.28 -9.31 -2.55
C VAL A 54 -5.78 -9.29 -2.83
N LYS A 55 -6.53 -10.05 -2.05
CA LYS A 55 -7.98 -10.20 -2.23
C LYS A 55 -8.77 -9.24 -1.35
N PRO A 56 -10.05 -8.97 -1.69
CA PRO A 56 -10.91 -8.16 -0.83
C PRO A 56 -10.98 -8.75 0.58
N GLY A 57 -10.99 -7.87 1.59
CA GLY A 57 -11.04 -8.29 2.99
C GLY A 57 -9.72 -8.69 3.59
N SER A 58 -8.65 -8.73 2.79
CA SER A 58 -7.32 -9.08 3.29
C SER A 58 -6.71 -7.93 4.07
N VAL A 59 -5.82 -8.28 5.01
CA VAL A 59 -5.02 -7.32 5.75
C VAL A 59 -3.61 -7.32 5.19
N VAL A 60 -3.08 -6.14 4.90
CA VAL A 60 -1.71 -5.96 4.44
C VAL A 60 -0.93 -5.12 5.45
N GLU A 61 0.39 -5.33 5.49
CA GLU A 61 1.27 -4.53 6.33
C GLU A 61 2.11 -3.64 5.44
N ILE A 62 2.11 -2.34 5.74
CA ILE A 62 2.98 -1.39 5.06
C ILE A 62 4.06 -0.96 6.04
N SER A 63 5.31 -1.15 5.64
CA SER A 63 6.48 -0.79 6.44
C SER A 63 7.32 0.21 5.66
N ALA A 64 7.76 1.25 6.33
CA ALA A 64 8.59 2.28 5.70
C ALA A 64 9.59 2.87 6.68
N ASP A 65 10.72 3.31 6.13
CA ASP A 65 11.77 3.94 6.90
C ASP A 65 12.44 5.00 6.02
N GLY A 66 12.62 6.19 6.59
CA GLY A 66 13.24 7.28 5.86
C GLY A 66 12.84 8.65 6.40
N PRO A 67 13.36 9.73 5.78
CA PRO A 67 13.19 11.09 6.33
C PRO A 67 11.78 11.64 6.24
N ASP A 68 10.94 11.13 5.32
CA ASP A 68 9.58 11.63 5.09
C ASP A 68 8.51 10.59 5.43
N VAL A 69 8.83 9.65 6.30
CA VAL A 69 7.97 8.50 6.59
C VAL A 69 6.60 8.89 7.17
N GLU A 70 6.54 9.91 7.99
CA GLU A 70 5.26 10.33 8.58
C GLU A 70 4.31 10.88 7.52
N LYS A 71 4.83 11.74 6.66
CA LYS A 71 4.04 12.29 5.56
C LYS A 71 3.66 11.22 4.57
N LEU A 72 4.54 10.26 4.34
CA LEU A 72 4.28 9.12 3.48
C LEU A 72 3.05 8.33 3.98
N PHE A 73 3.00 8.00 5.26
CA PHE A 73 1.85 7.26 5.81
C PHE A 73 0.57 8.06 5.80
N GLN A 74 0.66 9.38 6.00
CA GLN A 74 -0.49 10.25 5.86
C GLN A 74 -1.07 10.18 4.44
N THR A 75 -0.18 10.24 3.46
CA THR A 75 -0.57 10.16 2.04
C THR A 75 -1.18 8.79 1.72
N ILE A 76 -0.59 7.71 2.21
CA ILE A 76 -1.11 6.36 2.00
C ILE A 76 -2.52 6.23 2.58
N THR A 77 -2.71 6.67 3.82
CA THR A 77 -4.01 6.59 4.48
C THR A 77 -5.06 7.40 3.73
N ASP A 78 -4.70 8.61 3.29
CA ASP A 78 -5.61 9.46 2.52
C ASP A 78 -6.02 8.81 1.19
N ILE A 79 -5.07 8.22 0.47
CA ILE A 79 -5.35 7.53 -0.80
C ILE A 79 -6.21 6.29 -0.56
N MET A 80 -5.91 5.51 0.46
CA MET A 80 -6.70 4.33 0.79
C MET A 80 -8.16 4.68 1.01
N VAL A 81 -8.42 5.75 1.77
CA VAL A 81 -9.79 6.18 2.08
C VAL A 81 -10.44 6.87 0.88
N SER A 82 -9.78 7.86 0.30
CA SER A 82 -10.38 8.68 -0.76
C SER A 82 -10.65 7.91 -2.05
N LYS A 83 -9.85 6.90 -2.34
CA LYS A 83 -10.02 6.04 -3.52
C LYS A 83 -10.70 4.73 -3.21
N GLU A 84 -11.19 4.58 -1.99
CA GLU A 84 -11.94 3.40 -1.55
C GLU A 84 -11.15 2.10 -1.75
N ILE A 85 -9.85 2.15 -1.48
CA ILE A 85 -8.98 0.98 -1.59
C ILE A 85 -9.00 0.18 -0.29
N GLY A 86 -8.95 0.86 0.84
CA GLY A 86 -8.89 0.21 2.13
C GLY A 86 -8.99 1.19 3.28
N GLU A 87 -8.76 0.67 4.47
CA GLU A 87 -8.82 1.46 5.70
C GLU A 87 -7.71 1.05 6.65
N MET A 88 -7.20 2.00 7.41
CA MET A 88 -6.18 1.72 8.42
C MET A 88 -6.82 1.04 9.63
N LEU A 89 -6.17 0.00 10.10
CA LEU A 89 -6.60 -0.72 11.31
C LEU A 89 -6.09 -0.08 12.59
#